data_bb4b4d125754ee8e56a8e04f8e08f5b5
#
_entry.id   bb4b4d125754ee8e56a8e04f8e08f5b5
#
_cell.length_a   1.000
_cell.length_b   1.000
_cell.length_c   1.000
_cell.angle_alpha   90.00
_cell.angle_beta   90.00
_cell.angle_gamma   90.00
#
_symmetry.space_group_name_H-M   'P 1'
#
loop_
_entity.id
_entity.type
_entity.pdbx_description
1 polymer ?
#
loop_
_entity_poly.entity_id
_entity_poly.type
_entity_poly.pdbx_seq_one_letter_code
_entity_poly.pdbx_strand_id
1 'polypeptide(L)'
;SDLKIMREINADFAIALGGGSPMDCCKAACAIAKGDGKIRSYHSEGKAINKDEAIPMIAVTTTSGTASEVTNISVLTDVEKNLKNPMNDPAMYPKIAIIDPELTLTVPPQVTASTGLDVLAHAIESYRATIHQPICSACSIYSARLVFEWLEKAYNNPFDLKAREKMAEASI
;
A
#
# COMPACT_ATOMS: atom_id res chain seq x y z
N SER A 1 -20.04 2.27 -0.52
CA SER A 1 -18.65 1.75 -0.52
C SER A 1 -18.21 1.49 -1.95
N ASP A 2 -16.92 1.55 -2.21
CA ASP A 2 -16.30 1.34 -3.51
C ASP A 2 -16.78 0.06 -4.20
N LEU A 3 -16.83 -1.04 -3.46
CA LEU A 3 -17.35 -2.32 -3.95
C LEU A 3 -18.79 -2.21 -4.50
N LYS A 4 -19.66 -1.45 -3.83
CA LYS A 4 -21.04 -1.26 -4.30
C LYS A 4 -21.05 -0.52 -5.64
N ILE A 5 -20.28 0.57 -5.74
CA ILE A 5 -20.17 1.35 -6.97
C ILE A 5 -19.58 0.49 -8.10
N MET A 6 -18.49 -0.24 -7.84
CA MET A 6 -17.86 -1.13 -8.84
C MET A 6 -18.84 -2.14 -9.41
N ARG A 7 -19.71 -2.72 -8.57
CA ARG A 7 -20.74 -3.67 -9.01
C ARG A 7 -21.87 -3.01 -9.78
N GLU A 8 -22.33 -1.83 -9.34
CA GLU A 8 -23.41 -1.09 -10.01
C GLU A 8 -23.03 -0.68 -11.44
N ILE A 9 -21.78 -0.24 -11.65
CA ILE A 9 -21.30 0.18 -12.98
C ILE A 9 -20.68 -0.97 -13.79
N ASN A 10 -20.59 -2.18 -13.22
CA ASN A 10 -19.87 -3.32 -13.79
C ASN A 10 -18.44 -2.94 -14.24
N ALA A 11 -17.66 -2.42 -13.31
CA ALA A 11 -16.33 -1.89 -13.58
C ALA A 11 -15.38 -2.93 -14.17
N ASP A 12 -14.62 -2.56 -15.20
CA ASP A 12 -13.61 -3.42 -15.83
C ASP A 12 -12.24 -3.30 -15.15
N PHE A 13 -11.97 -2.15 -14.53
CA PHE A 13 -10.76 -1.87 -13.76
C PHE A 13 -11.01 -0.78 -12.73
N ALA A 14 -10.06 -0.57 -11.82
CA ALA A 14 -10.08 0.54 -10.88
C ALA A 14 -8.75 1.28 -10.83
N ILE A 15 -8.79 2.57 -10.53
CA ILE A 15 -7.62 3.38 -10.24
C ILE A 15 -7.70 3.80 -8.78
N ALA A 16 -6.71 3.41 -7.97
CA ALA A 16 -6.57 3.83 -6.59
C ALA A 16 -5.54 4.96 -6.51
N LEU A 17 -6.00 6.17 -6.21
CA LEU A 17 -5.14 7.34 -5.99
C LEU A 17 -5.13 7.68 -4.50
N GLY A 18 -3.97 7.63 -3.88
CA GLY A 18 -3.82 7.97 -2.47
C GLY A 18 -2.69 7.24 -1.75
N GLY A 19 -2.70 7.27 -0.42
CA GLY A 19 -1.80 6.48 0.42
C GLY A 19 -2.31 5.06 0.67
N GLY A 20 -1.76 4.38 1.68
CA GLY A 20 -2.09 2.99 1.99
C GLY A 20 -3.58 2.70 2.21
N SER A 21 -4.27 3.51 3.01
CA SER A 21 -5.68 3.24 3.37
C SER A 21 -6.65 3.21 2.18
N PRO A 22 -6.70 4.21 1.28
CA PRO A 22 -7.54 4.13 0.08
C PRO A 22 -7.10 3.01 -0.86
N MET A 23 -5.79 2.73 -0.98
CA MET A 23 -5.33 1.60 -1.78
C MET A 23 -5.80 0.27 -1.22
N ASP A 24 -5.68 0.05 0.07
CA ASP A 24 -6.11 -1.18 0.73
C ASP A 24 -7.62 -1.41 0.56
N CYS A 25 -8.43 -0.36 0.70
CA CYS A 25 -9.86 -0.44 0.42
C CYS A 25 -10.13 -0.83 -1.04
N CYS A 26 -9.43 -0.22 -1.98
CA CYS A 26 -9.57 -0.50 -3.41
C CYS A 26 -9.12 -1.94 -3.74
N LYS A 27 -7.98 -2.41 -3.21
CA LYS A 27 -7.51 -3.79 -3.37
C LYS A 27 -8.55 -4.81 -2.97
N ALA A 28 -9.08 -4.68 -1.74
CA ALA A 28 -10.11 -5.58 -1.24
C ALA A 28 -11.38 -5.53 -2.10
N ALA A 29 -11.80 -4.34 -2.53
CA ALA A 29 -12.97 -4.20 -3.41
C ALA A 29 -12.73 -4.83 -4.78
N CYS A 30 -11.58 -4.60 -5.40
CA CYS A 30 -11.20 -5.18 -6.68
C CYS A 30 -11.14 -6.71 -6.63
N ALA A 31 -10.57 -7.26 -5.55
CA ALA A 31 -10.39 -8.70 -5.40
C ALA A 31 -11.71 -9.49 -5.39
N ILE A 32 -12.81 -8.86 -5.01
CA ILE A 32 -14.14 -9.49 -4.90
C ILE A 32 -15.22 -8.77 -5.74
N ALA A 33 -14.81 -7.97 -6.72
CA ALA A 33 -15.74 -7.10 -7.46
C ALA A 33 -16.86 -7.86 -8.15
N LYS A 34 -16.54 -8.99 -8.79
CA LYS A 34 -17.48 -9.86 -9.50
C LYS A 34 -18.08 -10.96 -8.63
N GLY A 35 -17.56 -11.15 -7.43
CA GLY A 35 -18.04 -12.14 -6.47
C GLY A 35 -19.30 -11.69 -5.72
N ASP A 36 -19.78 -12.52 -4.84
CA ASP A 36 -20.92 -12.26 -3.98
C ASP A 36 -20.50 -11.87 -2.55
N GLY A 37 -21.42 -11.27 -1.79
CA GLY A 37 -21.20 -10.94 -0.39
C GLY A 37 -20.51 -9.59 -0.16
N LYS A 38 -20.12 -9.40 1.09
CA LYS A 38 -19.47 -8.19 1.59
C LYS A 38 -17.98 -8.45 1.82
N ILE A 39 -17.16 -7.40 1.85
CA ILE A 39 -15.73 -7.49 2.17
C ILE A 39 -15.52 -8.24 3.49
N ARG A 40 -16.39 -8.03 4.48
CA ARG A 40 -16.32 -8.70 5.78
C ARG A 40 -16.31 -10.22 5.69
N SER A 41 -17.09 -10.82 4.79
CA SER A 41 -17.12 -12.27 4.61
C SER A 41 -15.75 -12.83 4.23
N TYR A 42 -14.98 -12.08 3.47
CA TYR A 42 -13.62 -12.47 3.07
C TYR A 42 -12.60 -12.09 4.14
N HIS A 43 -12.75 -10.91 4.75
CA HIS A 43 -11.80 -10.39 5.74
C HIS A 43 -11.86 -11.08 7.09
N SER A 44 -13.08 -11.33 7.61
CA SER A 44 -13.28 -11.74 9.01
C SER A 44 -13.97 -13.09 9.17
N GLU A 45 -14.56 -13.63 8.11
CA GLU A 45 -15.34 -14.89 8.12
C GLU A 45 -14.66 -16.01 7.30
N GLY A 46 -13.49 -15.74 6.70
CA GLY A 46 -12.64 -16.72 6.06
C GLY A 46 -13.13 -17.20 4.68
N LYS A 47 -14.03 -16.45 4.02
CA LYS A 47 -14.42 -16.77 2.64
C LYS A 47 -13.20 -16.63 1.71
N ALA A 48 -12.93 -17.64 0.89
CA ALA A 48 -11.83 -17.61 -0.06
C ALA A 48 -12.10 -16.62 -1.20
N ILE A 49 -11.05 -15.91 -1.64
CA ILE A 49 -11.09 -15.04 -2.82
C ILE A 49 -10.93 -15.91 -4.06
N ASN A 50 -11.82 -15.73 -5.02
CA ASN A 50 -11.68 -16.30 -6.35
C ASN A 50 -11.01 -15.27 -7.27
N LYS A 51 -9.80 -15.55 -7.74
CA LYS A 51 -9.03 -14.65 -8.61
C LYS A 51 -9.77 -14.26 -9.91
N ASP A 52 -10.68 -15.09 -10.39
CA ASP A 52 -11.45 -14.87 -11.61
C ASP A 52 -12.59 -13.83 -11.37
N GLU A 53 -12.90 -13.54 -10.11
CA GLU A 53 -13.84 -12.49 -9.68
C GLU A 53 -13.15 -11.13 -9.48
N ALA A 54 -11.82 -11.10 -9.50
CA ALA A 54 -11.05 -9.87 -9.33
C ALA A 54 -11.02 -9.04 -10.62
N ILE A 55 -11.05 -7.73 -10.47
CA ILE A 55 -10.77 -6.78 -11.55
C ILE A 55 -9.38 -6.16 -11.37
N PRO A 56 -8.69 -5.79 -12.47
CA PRO A 56 -7.38 -5.20 -12.39
C PRO A 56 -7.41 -3.82 -11.70
N MET A 57 -6.35 -3.52 -10.93
CA MET A 57 -6.17 -2.24 -10.27
C MET A 57 -4.88 -1.56 -10.74
N ILE A 58 -4.97 -0.25 -10.98
CA ILE A 58 -3.83 0.65 -11.14
C ILE A 58 -3.69 1.42 -9.82
N ALA A 59 -2.52 1.34 -9.21
CA ALA A 59 -2.21 2.06 -7.98
C ALA A 59 -1.39 3.31 -8.29
N VAL A 60 -1.80 4.46 -7.77
CA VAL A 60 -1.09 5.74 -7.90
C VAL A 60 -0.85 6.25 -6.47
N THR A 61 0.39 6.10 -5.98
CA THR A 61 0.69 6.44 -4.60
C THR A 61 0.91 7.94 -4.41
N THR A 62 0.43 8.47 -3.29
CA THR A 62 0.65 9.86 -2.87
C THR A 62 1.45 9.96 -1.57
N THR A 63 1.93 8.83 -1.05
CA THR A 63 2.78 8.77 0.16
C THR A 63 3.92 7.79 -0.06
N SER A 64 5.05 8.02 0.60
CA SER A 64 6.17 7.08 0.65
C SER A 64 6.18 6.41 2.03
N GLY A 65 5.73 5.16 2.10
CA GLY A 65 5.57 4.48 3.39
C GLY A 65 5.16 3.02 3.30
N THR A 66 3.89 2.78 3.08
CA THR A 66 3.27 1.44 3.19
C THR A 66 3.65 0.47 2.07
N ALA A 67 4.16 0.96 0.94
CA ALA A 67 4.36 0.17 -0.29
C ALA A 67 3.11 -0.60 -0.75
N SER A 68 1.91 -0.09 -0.43
CA SER A 68 0.67 -0.77 -0.78
C SER A 68 0.49 -0.92 -2.29
N GLU A 69 1.09 -0.04 -3.08
CA GLU A 69 1.10 -0.08 -4.55
C GLU A 69 1.81 -1.28 -5.16
N VAL A 70 2.68 -1.95 -4.40
CA VAL A 70 3.47 -3.10 -4.87
C VAL A 70 3.25 -4.37 -4.05
N THR A 71 2.27 -4.38 -3.15
CA THR A 71 1.98 -5.53 -2.28
C THR A 71 0.60 -6.14 -2.55
N ASN A 72 0.42 -7.39 -2.13
CA ASN A 72 -0.85 -8.13 -2.17
C ASN A 72 -1.60 -8.13 -0.84
N ILE A 73 -1.24 -7.21 0.06
CA ILE A 73 -1.83 -7.09 1.38
C ILE A 73 -2.79 -5.89 1.42
N SER A 74 -3.94 -6.08 2.03
CA SER A 74 -4.93 -5.04 2.32
C SER A 74 -5.25 -5.07 3.81
N VAL A 75 -4.96 -3.98 4.51
CA VAL A 75 -5.19 -3.87 5.96
C VAL A 75 -6.43 -3.05 6.24
N LEU A 76 -7.51 -3.73 6.58
CA LEU A 76 -8.82 -3.11 6.83
C LEU A 76 -9.19 -3.13 8.30
N THR A 77 -10.00 -2.15 8.70
CA THR A 77 -10.59 -2.11 10.05
C THR A 77 -12.01 -2.68 10.02
N ASP A 78 -12.23 -3.78 10.73
CA ASP A 78 -13.59 -4.25 11.06
C ASP A 78 -14.11 -3.38 12.19
N VAL A 79 -14.98 -2.43 11.86
CA VAL A 79 -15.51 -1.43 12.81
C VAL A 79 -16.40 -2.06 13.89
N GLU A 80 -17.03 -3.20 13.64
CA GLU A 80 -17.88 -3.87 14.62
C GLU A 80 -17.05 -4.62 15.66
N LYS A 81 -15.93 -5.22 15.22
CA LYS A 81 -15.01 -5.94 16.10
C LYS A 81 -13.90 -5.04 16.65
N ASN A 82 -13.80 -3.81 16.16
CA ASN A 82 -12.69 -2.87 16.43
C ASN A 82 -11.31 -3.54 16.22
N LEU A 83 -11.19 -4.31 15.15
CA LEU A 83 -9.98 -5.05 14.80
C LEU A 83 -9.45 -4.59 13.45
N LYS A 84 -8.14 -4.35 13.41
CA LYS A 84 -7.41 -4.05 12.16
C LYS A 84 -6.63 -5.30 11.75
N ASN A 85 -7.11 -5.98 10.73
CA ASN A 85 -6.52 -7.24 10.26
C ASN A 85 -6.06 -7.13 8.80
N PRO A 86 -4.95 -7.77 8.45
CA PRO A 86 -4.54 -7.91 7.06
C PRO A 86 -5.37 -8.98 6.34
N MET A 87 -5.70 -8.71 5.10
CA MET A 87 -6.04 -9.71 4.09
C MET A 87 -4.83 -9.87 3.18
N ASN A 88 -4.51 -11.10 2.82
CA ASN A 88 -3.37 -11.42 1.96
C ASN A 88 -3.81 -12.40 0.88
N ASP A 89 -3.85 -11.94 -0.38
CA ASP A 89 -4.20 -12.78 -1.51
C ASP A 89 -3.53 -12.28 -2.80
N PRO A 90 -3.01 -13.15 -3.67
CA PRO A 90 -2.42 -12.75 -4.95
C PRO A 90 -3.34 -11.93 -5.86
N ALA A 91 -4.67 -12.06 -5.73
CA ALA A 91 -5.64 -11.27 -6.48
C ALA A 91 -5.60 -9.76 -6.13
N MET A 92 -4.97 -9.40 -5.01
CA MET A 92 -4.85 -8.02 -4.54
C MET A 92 -3.62 -7.29 -5.09
N TYR A 93 -2.73 -7.96 -5.82
CA TYR A 93 -1.61 -7.25 -6.46
C TYR A 93 -2.13 -6.23 -7.47
N PRO A 94 -1.76 -4.95 -7.36
CA PRO A 94 -1.98 -4.00 -8.44
C PRO A 94 -1.30 -4.48 -9.72
N LYS A 95 -1.95 -4.26 -10.86
CA LYS A 95 -1.37 -4.61 -12.16
C LYS A 95 -0.35 -3.59 -12.62
N ILE A 96 -0.52 -2.34 -12.20
CA ILE A 96 0.37 -1.21 -12.48
C ILE A 96 0.50 -0.41 -11.19
N ALA A 97 1.73 -0.06 -10.84
CA ALA A 97 2.04 0.91 -9.80
C ALA A 97 2.65 2.16 -10.46
N ILE A 98 2.07 3.32 -10.19
CA ILE A 98 2.59 4.61 -10.62
C ILE A 98 3.12 5.32 -9.38
N ILE A 99 4.42 5.58 -9.38
CA ILE A 99 5.14 6.21 -8.29
C ILE A 99 5.74 7.49 -8.82
N ASP A 100 5.03 8.59 -8.59
CA ASP A 100 5.44 9.93 -8.99
C ASP A 100 5.74 10.75 -7.73
N PRO A 101 7.01 11.08 -7.46
CA PRO A 101 7.38 11.87 -6.29
C PRO A 101 6.69 13.24 -6.21
N GLU A 102 6.28 13.83 -7.33
CA GLU A 102 5.57 15.12 -7.35
C GLU A 102 4.23 15.03 -6.61
N LEU A 103 3.57 13.87 -6.64
CA LEU A 103 2.31 13.65 -5.91
C LEU A 103 2.49 13.66 -4.39
N THR A 104 3.72 13.60 -3.90
CA THR A 104 4.03 13.63 -2.47
C THR A 104 4.38 15.03 -1.95
N LEU A 105 4.53 16.04 -2.81
CA LEU A 105 4.98 17.39 -2.44
C LEU A 105 4.04 18.10 -1.45
N THR A 106 2.75 17.79 -1.50
CA THR A 106 1.73 18.38 -0.62
C THR A 106 1.48 17.58 0.65
N VAL A 107 2.20 16.48 0.86
CA VAL A 107 2.07 15.66 2.08
C VAL A 107 2.56 16.47 3.29
N PRO A 108 1.72 16.58 4.35
CA PRO A 108 2.10 17.30 5.56
C PRO A 108 3.36 16.73 6.22
N PRO A 109 4.19 17.55 6.88
CA PRO A 109 5.42 17.06 7.52
C PRO A 109 5.21 15.92 8.52
N GLN A 110 4.13 15.96 9.33
CA GLN A 110 3.82 14.88 10.26
C GLN A 110 3.54 13.55 9.55
N VAL A 111 2.82 13.60 8.41
CA VAL A 111 2.57 12.39 7.60
C VAL A 111 3.85 11.93 6.95
N THR A 112 4.69 12.85 6.43
CA THR A 112 6.02 12.53 5.90
C THR A 112 6.87 11.79 6.94
N ALA A 113 6.90 12.27 8.18
CA ALA A 113 7.65 11.63 9.26
C ALA A 113 7.09 10.23 9.58
N SER A 114 5.78 10.10 9.77
CA SER A 114 5.16 8.83 10.14
C SER A 114 5.31 7.76 9.04
N THR A 115 5.08 8.14 7.78
CA THR A 115 5.25 7.21 6.65
C THR A 115 6.71 6.87 6.39
N GLY A 116 7.62 7.82 6.54
CA GLY A 116 9.06 7.56 6.40
C GLY A 116 9.61 6.66 7.51
N LEU A 117 9.11 6.77 8.75
CA LEU A 117 9.43 5.83 9.81
C LEU A 117 8.81 4.45 9.58
N ASP A 118 7.68 4.38 8.92
CA ASP A 118 7.06 3.11 8.49
C ASP A 118 7.96 2.39 7.48
N VAL A 119 8.57 3.12 6.52
CA VAL A 119 9.61 2.57 5.62
C VAL A 119 10.76 1.95 6.41
N LEU A 120 11.25 2.66 7.43
CA LEU A 120 12.35 2.16 8.26
C LEU A 120 11.94 0.89 9.03
N ALA A 121 10.73 0.88 9.58
CA ALA A 121 10.18 -0.30 10.27
C ALA A 121 10.13 -1.50 9.33
N HIS A 122 9.56 -1.35 8.13
CA HIS A 122 9.50 -2.41 7.12
C HIS A 122 10.89 -2.90 6.71
N ALA A 123 11.85 -1.99 6.54
CA ALA A 123 13.24 -2.37 6.21
C ALA A 123 13.87 -3.22 7.33
N ILE A 124 13.68 -2.84 8.59
CA ILE A 124 14.18 -3.58 9.75
C ILE A 124 13.48 -4.95 9.87
N GLU A 125 12.17 -4.99 9.72
CA GLU A 125 11.38 -6.22 9.79
C GLU A 125 11.77 -7.19 8.67
N SER A 126 11.90 -6.70 7.44
CA SER A 126 12.34 -7.50 6.29
C SER A 126 13.76 -8.06 6.51
N TYR A 127 14.68 -7.24 7.01
CA TYR A 127 16.05 -7.67 7.30
C TYR A 127 16.11 -8.77 8.38
N ARG A 128 15.21 -8.70 9.38
CA ARG A 128 15.13 -9.65 10.49
C ARG A 128 14.21 -10.84 10.25
N ALA A 129 13.56 -10.90 9.08
CA ALA A 129 12.65 -11.98 8.75
C ALA A 129 13.31 -13.35 8.88
N THR A 130 12.57 -14.34 9.39
CA THR A 130 13.06 -15.71 9.55
C THR A 130 13.36 -16.40 8.22
N ILE A 131 12.65 -15.99 7.17
CA ILE A 131 12.94 -16.43 5.80
C ILE A 131 13.99 -15.47 5.24
N HIS A 132 15.26 -15.88 5.37
CA HIS A 132 16.37 -15.06 4.90
C HIS A 132 16.52 -15.12 3.37
N GLN A 133 16.49 -13.93 2.75
CA GLN A 133 16.74 -13.76 1.32
C GLN A 133 17.81 -12.67 1.12
N PRO A 134 19.02 -13.02 0.62
CA PRO A 134 20.12 -12.06 0.51
C PRO A 134 19.78 -10.78 -0.27
N ILE A 135 18.99 -10.90 -1.34
CA ILE A 135 18.56 -9.74 -2.13
C ILE A 135 17.62 -8.85 -1.31
N CYS A 136 16.65 -9.43 -0.59
CA CYS A 136 15.77 -8.67 0.28
C CYS A 136 16.56 -7.96 1.40
N SER A 137 17.56 -8.63 1.98
CA SER A 137 18.43 -8.02 3.00
C SER A 137 19.23 -6.84 2.44
N ALA A 138 19.74 -6.95 1.22
CA ALA A 138 20.44 -5.86 0.55
C ALA A 138 19.52 -4.66 0.29
N CYS A 139 18.29 -4.91 -0.20
CA CYS A 139 17.27 -3.89 -0.38
C CYS A 139 16.89 -3.22 0.96
N SER A 140 16.70 -4.00 2.02
CA SER A 140 16.39 -3.50 3.36
C SER A 140 17.46 -2.54 3.89
N ILE A 141 18.75 -2.90 3.74
CA ILE A 141 19.87 -2.04 4.15
C ILE A 141 19.88 -0.76 3.32
N TYR A 142 19.66 -0.87 2.02
CA TYR A 142 19.64 0.28 1.13
C TYR A 142 18.49 1.23 1.46
N SER A 143 17.28 0.69 1.65
CA SER A 143 16.09 1.43 2.07
C SER A 143 16.33 2.16 3.40
N ALA A 144 16.81 1.47 4.43
CA ALA A 144 17.13 2.09 5.71
C ALA A 144 18.14 3.23 5.57
N ARG A 145 19.20 3.06 4.75
CA ARG A 145 20.18 4.12 4.49
C ARG A 145 19.53 5.34 3.86
N LEU A 146 18.64 5.16 2.87
CA LEU A 146 17.92 6.26 2.25
C LEU A 146 17.04 7.01 3.26
N VAL A 147 16.36 6.29 4.16
CA VAL A 147 15.55 6.94 5.20
C VAL A 147 16.42 7.82 6.10
N PHE A 148 17.56 7.31 6.61
CA PHE A 148 18.46 8.12 7.45
C PHE A 148 19.05 9.34 6.73
N GLU A 149 19.25 9.23 5.43
CA GLU A 149 19.87 10.33 4.65
C GLU A 149 18.83 11.38 4.22
N TRP A 150 17.58 10.98 3.93
CA TRP A 150 16.63 11.84 3.21
C TRP A 150 15.34 12.17 3.97
N LEU A 151 14.93 11.40 4.98
CA LEU A 151 13.68 11.65 5.68
C LEU A 151 13.65 13.03 6.34
N GLU A 152 14.72 13.43 7.03
CA GLU A 152 14.81 14.74 7.67
C GLU A 152 14.74 15.88 6.64
N LYS A 153 15.37 15.71 5.48
CA LYS A 153 15.32 16.68 4.38
C LYS A 153 13.89 16.83 3.83
N ALA A 154 13.21 15.70 3.58
CA ALA A 154 11.83 15.69 3.10
C ALA A 154 10.85 16.29 4.14
N TYR A 155 11.13 16.10 5.43
CA TYR A 155 10.34 16.66 6.52
C TYR A 155 10.51 18.18 6.62
N ASN A 156 11.77 18.68 6.59
CA ASN A 156 12.08 20.09 6.76
C ASN A 156 11.77 20.92 5.53
N ASN A 157 11.87 20.34 4.33
CA ASN A 157 11.51 20.98 3.07
C ASN A 157 10.59 20.07 2.25
N PRO A 158 9.27 20.17 2.40
CA PRO A 158 8.31 19.34 1.66
C PRO A 158 8.42 19.45 0.14
N PHE A 159 8.96 20.53 -0.38
CA PHE A 159 9.11 20.79 -1.82
C PHE A 159 10.48 20.37 -2.37
N ASP A 160 11.34 19.76 -1.57
CA ASP A 160 12.56 19.12 -2.06
C ASP A 160 12.21 17.85 -2.83
N LEU A 161 12.03 18.01 -4.15
CA LEU A 161 11.67 16.89 -5.03
C LEU A 161 12.68 15.74 -4.97
N LYS A 162 13.98 16.07 -4.80
CA LYS A 162 15.01 15.04 -4.67
C LYS A 162 14.86 14.22 -3.39
N ALA A 163 14.53 14.87 -2.28
CA ALA A 163 14.25 14.16 -1.04
C ALA A 163 12.97 13.29 -1.17
N ARG A 164 11.92 13.80 -1.82
CA ARG A 164 10.70 13.02 -2.12
C ARG A 164 10.98 11.82 -3.00
N GLU A 165 11.76 11.99 -4.08
CA GLU A 165 12.20 10.90 -4.95
C GLU A 165 12.93 9.80 -4.16
N LYS A 166 13.86 10.19 -3.29
CA LYS A 166 14.63 9.23 -2.49
C LYS A 166 13.78 8.53 -1.42
N MET A 167 12.79 9.20 -0.86
CA MET A 167 11.84 8.56 0.05
C MET A 167 10.88 7.61 -0.69
N ALA A 168 10.47 7.95 -1.92
CA ALA A 168 9.69 7.04 -2.76
C ALA A 168 10.50 5.79 -3.14
N GLU A 169 11.77 5.96 -3.54
CA GLU A 169 12.70 4.85 -3.82
C GLU A 169 12.91 3.95 -2.58
N ALA A 170 13.00 4.54 -1.39
CA ALA A 170 13.17 3.77 -0.16
C ALA A 170 11.93 2.95 0.22
N SER A 171 10.74 3.39 -0.23
CA SER A 171 9.44 2.79 0.14
C SER A 171 9.11 1.53 -0.66
N ILE A 172 9.71 1.32 -1.82
CA ILE A 172 9.50 0.17 -2.71
C ILE A 172 10.63 -0.82 -2.56
#